data_570876546939165e00b066e2b85a2f47
#
_entry.id   570876546939165e00b066e2b85a2f47
#
_cell.length_a   1.000
_cell.length_b   1.000
_cell.length_c   1.000
_cell.angle_alpha   90.00
_cell.angle_beta   90.00
_cell.angle_gamma   90.00
#
_symmetry.space_group_name_H-M   'P 1'
#
loop_
_entity.id
_entity.type
_entity.pdbx_description
1 polymer ?
#
loop_
_entity_poly.entity_id
_entity_poly.type
_entity_poly.pdbx_seq_one_letter_code
_entity_poly.pdbx_strand_id
1 'polypeptide(L)'
;AVTGVQTCALPIWAIAVILMAFEIPLPFAPAFYKIDFSEVPALIGCFAMGPAAGAMIELVKIVLHLLISGTSTAGVGDIANFAIGCAFILPAAWIYKAKHSRKSAMIGMAAGTVFMAFIGCFLNAYVLLPAYAKAFSMPIDALVGMGTAVNGHITNLLTFVVFAVAPFNLLKGAMVSAVVLLIYKKISPILKMR
;
A
#
# COMPACT_ATOMS: atom_id res chain seq x y z
N ALA A 1 -28.15 -11.45 3.16
CA ALA A 1 -27.30 -10.28 2.91
C ALA A 1 -25.79 -10.57 3.04
N VAL A 2 -25.40 -11.54 3.90
CA VAL A 2 -23.97 -11.90 4.13
C VAL A 2 -23.38 -12.64 2.92
N THR A 3 -24.15 -13.48 2.26
CA THR A 3 -23.69 -14.31 1.11
C THR A 3 -23.28 -13.50 -0.12
N GLY A 4 -23.97 -12.39 -0.42
CA GLY A 4 -23.63 -11.55 -1.59
C GLY A 4 -22.32 -10.79 -1.46
N VAL A 5 -21.97 -10.33 -0.25
CA VAL A 5 -20.70 -9.65 0.02
C VAL A 5 -19.53 -10.62 -0.06
N GLN A 6 -19.70 -11.84 0.44
CA GLN A 6 -18.67 -12.88 0.37
C GLN A 6 -18.38 -13.31 -1.08
N THR A 7 -19.40 -13.43 -1.92
CA THR A 7 -19.23 -13.85 -3.32
C THR A 7 -18.47 -12.79 -4.15
N CYS A 8 -18.63 -11.50 -3.86
CA CYS A 8 -17.85 -10.44 -4.51
C CYS A 8 -16.45 -10.26 -3.92
N ALA A 9 -16.23 -10.61 -2.67
CA ALA A 9 -14.94 -10.41 -1.99
C ALA A 9 -13.88 -11.42 -2.42
N LEU A 10 -14.25 -12.70 -2.59
CA LEU A 10 -13.32 -13.79 -2.94
C LEU A 10 -12.48 -13.52 -4.20
N PRO A 11 -13.05 -13.12 -5.35
CA PRO A 11 -12.24 -12.82 -6.53
C PRO A 11 -11.34 -11.59 -6.33
N ILE A 12 -11.77 -10.61 -5.54
CA ILE A 12 -10.98 -9.42 -5.24
C ILE A 12 -9.75 -9.80 -4.40
N TRP A 13 -9.90 -10.69 -3.41
CA TRP A 13 -8.78 -11.19 -2.60
C TRP A 13 -7.77 -11.96 -3.45
N ALA A 14 -8.25 -12.88 -4.31
CA ALA A 14 -7.38 -13.65 -5.19
C ALA A 14 -6.55 -12.76 -6.12
N ILE A 15 -7.19 -11.77 -6.75
CA ILE A 15 -6.51 -10.81 -7.63
C ILE A 15 -5.49 -9.98 -6.83
N ALA A 16 -5.82 -9.56 -5.60
CA ALA A 16 -4.90 -8.78 -4.76
C ALA A 16 -3.63 -9.59 -4.41
N VAL A 17 -3.79 -10.86 -4.05
CA VAL A 17 -2.66 -11.76 -3.74
C VAL A 17 -1.79 -12.01 -4.98
N ILE A 18 -2.41 -12.28 -6.13
CA ILE A 18 -1.69 -12.46 -7.40
C ILE A 18 -0.89 -11.21 -7.75
N LEU A 19 -1.50 -10.03 -7.67
CA LEU A 19 -0.82 -8.77 -7.98
C LEU A 19 0.29 -8.44 -6.97
N MET A 20 0.17 -8.86 -5.72
CA MET A 20 1.22 -8.72 -4.72
C MET A 20 2.44 -9.60 -5.03
N ALA A 21 2.25 -10.76 -5.66
CA ALA A 21 3.36 -11.62 -6.08
C ALA A 21 4.20 -11.02 -7.23
N PHE A 22 3.64 -10.04 -7.98
CA PHE A 22 4.36 -9.31 -9.02
C PHE A 22 4.95 -8.00 -8.48
N GLU A 23 6.02 -8.14 -7.70
CA GLU A 23 6.76 -7.03 -7.13
C GLU A 23 7.80 -6.48 -8.12
N ILE A 24 7.78 -5.18 -8.33
CA ILE A 24 8.70 -4.47 -9.24
C ILE A 24 9.70 -3.68 -8.38
N PRO A 25 10.99 -4.06 -8.35
CA PRO A 25 12.01 -3.27 -7.67
C PRO A 25 12.23 -1.94 -8.41
N LEU A 26 12.47 -0.88 -7.65
CA LEU A 26 12.73 0.45 -8.22
C LEU A 26 14.24 0.73 -8.30
N PRO A 27 14.75 1.23 -9.44
CA PRO A 27 16.18 1.50 -9.60
C PRO A 27 16.69 2.70 -8.78
N PHE A 28 15.77 3.54 -8.28
CA PHE A 28 16.07 4.75 -7.49
C PHE A 28 15.74 4.59 -5.99
N ALA A 29 15.41 3.38 -5.55
CA ALA A 29 15.12 3.07 -4.16
C ALA A 29 15.93 1.83 -3.72
N PRO A 30 16.22 1.67 -2.41
CA PRO A 30 16.82 0.45 -1.88
C PRO A 30 16.03 -0.80 -2.29
N ALA A 31 16.74 -1.93 -2.49
CA ALA A 31 16.19 -3.15 -3.07
C ALA A 31 15.00 -3.78 -2.30
N PHE A 32 14.82 -3.41 -1.04
CA PHE A 32 13.67 -3.86 -0.24
C PHE A 32 12.40 -3.02 -0.47
N TYR A 33 12.47 -1.89 -1.22
CA TYR A 33 11.30 -1.15 -1.66
C TYR A 33 10.87 -1.63 -3.05
N LYS A 34 9.76 -2.31 -3.08
CA LYS A 34 9.17 -2.85 -4.30
C LYS A 34 7.76 -2.31 -4.47
N ILE A 35 7.38 -2.00 -5.70
CA ILE A 35 6.00 -1.61 -6.04
C ILE A 35 5.25 -2.83 -6.52
N ASP A 36 4.04 -2.99 -6.03
CA ASP A 36 3.03 -3.91 -6.51
C ASP A 36 1.70 -3.18 -6.72
N PHE A 37 0.78 -3.79 -7.44
CA PHE A 37 -0.55 -3.24 -7.72
C PHE A 37 -1.66 -3.88 -6.88
N SER A 38 -1.33 -4.58 -5.81
CA SER A 38 -2.30 -5.26 -4.93
C SER A 38 -3.28 -4.31 -4.23
N GLU A 39 -2.90 -3.03 -4.08
CA GLU A 39 -3.78 -1.98 -3.55
C GLU A 39 -4.93 -1.62 -4.52
N VAL A 40 -4.81 -1.91 -5.83
CA VAL A 40 -5.86 -1.61 -6.81
C VAL A 40 -7.14 -2.38 -6.50
N PRO A 41 -7.15 -3.73 -6.41
CA PRO A 41 -8.35 -4.47 -6.02
C PRO A 41 -8.81 -4.15 -4.59
N ALA A 42 -7.88 -3.91 -3.65
CA ALA A 42 -8.23 -3.53 -2.28
C ALA A 42 -8.99 -2.20 -2.24
N LEU A 43 -8.55 -1.20 -2.99
CA LEU A 43 -9.22 0.10 -3.10
C LEU A 43 -10.57 0.00 -3.80
N ILE A 44 -10.69 -0.81 -4.86
CA ILE A 44 -11.96 -1.08 -5.53
C ILE A 44 -12.93 -1.76 -4.56
N GLY A 45 -12.49 -2.77 -3.83
CA GLY A 45 -13.27 -3.45 -2.80
C GLY A 45 -13.71 -2.50 -1.69
N CYS A 46 -12.83 -1.60 -1.29
CA CYS A 46 -13.09 -0.57 -0.31
C CYS A 46 -14.19 0.42 -0.76
N PHE A 47 -14.16 0.82 -2.03
CA PHE A 47 -15.21 1.68 -2.63
C PHE A 47 -16.53 0.94 -2.81
N ALA A 48 -16.50 -0.35 -3.16
CA ALA A 48 -17.69 -1.15 -3.37
C ALA A 48 -18.38 -1.58 -2.06
N MET A 49 -17.61 -1.99 -1.06
CA MET A 49 -18.11 -2.63 0.15
C MET A 49 -17.90 -1.81 1.43
N GLY A 50 -17.15 -0.73 1.36
CA GLY A 50 -16.84 0.18 2.46
C GLY A 50 -15.49 -0.08 3.15
N PRO A 51 -15.10 0.84 4.09
CA PRO A 51 -13.76 0.83 4.69
C PRO A 51 -13.40 -0.48 5.43
N ALA A 52 -14.34 -1.05 6.17
CA ALA A 52 -14.11 -2.30 6.91
C ALA A 52 -13.79 -3.48 5.98
N ALA A 53 -14.52 -3.59 4.86
CA ALA A 53 -14.25 -4.62 3.86
C ALA A 53 -12.88 -4.43 3.20
N GLY A 54 -12.49 -3.17 2.93
CA GLY A 54 -11.15 -2.86 2.42
C GLY A 54 -10.04 -3.29 3.38
N ALA A 55 -10.17 -2.99 4.66
CA ALA A 55 -9.21 -3.43 5.68
C ALA A 55 -9.12 -4.97 5.77
N MET A 56 -10.25 -5.66 5.63
CA MET A 56 -10.26 -7.13 5.59
C MET A 56 -9.58 -7.68 4.32
N ILE A 57 -9.75 -7.01 3.17
CA ILE A 57 -9.05 -7.39 1.93
C ILE A 57 -7.54 -7.24 2.12
N GLU A 58 -7.08 -6.12 2.71
CA GLU A 58 -5.67 -5.92 3.03
C GLU A 58 -5.14 -7.01 3.97
N LEU A 59 -5.86 -7.33 5.04
CA LEU A 59 -5.45 -8.35 5.98
C LEU A 59 -5.32 -9.73 5.32
N VAL A 60 -6.35 -10.15 4.59
CA VAL A 60 -6.37 -11.46 3.91
C VAL A 60 -5.29 -11.54 2.84
N LYS A 61 -5.08 -10.47 2.07
CA LYS A 61 -3.99 -10.34 1.09
C LYS A 61 -2.63 -10.63 1.73
N ILE A 62 -2.32 -9.98 2.84
CA ILE A 62 -1.04 -10.13 3.54
C ILE A 62 -0.88 -11.54 4.11
N VAL A 63 -1.92 -12.08 4.76
CA VAL A 63 -1.88 -13.45 5.31
C VAL A 63 -1.67 -14.48 4.21
N LEU A 64 -2.39 -14.38 3.10
CA LEU A 64 -2.23 -15.31 1.97
C LEU A 64 -0.85 -15.15 1.30
N HIS A 65 -0.36 -13.93 1.12
CA HIS A 65 0.98 -13.70 0.61
C HIS A 65 2.05 -14.35 1.50
N LEU A 66 1.93 -14.18 2.80
CA LEU A 66 2.85 -14.76 3.78
C LEU A 66 2.86 -16.30 3.72
N LEU A 67 1.69 -16.92 3.55
CA LEU A 67 1.55 -18.38 3.44
C LEU A 67 2.09 -18.95 2.12
N ILE A 68 1.97 -18.20 1.02
CA ILE A 68 2.33 -18.67 -0.33
C ILE A 68 3.80 -18.35 -0.64
N SER A 69 4.21 -17.10 -0.41
CA SER A 69 5.52 -16.58 -0.80
C SER A 69 6.55 -16.58 0.35
N GLY A 70 6.06 -16.75 1.58
CA GLY A 70 6.88 -16.56 2.78
C GLY A 70 7.24 -15.10 3.00
N THR A 71 8.21 -14.85 3.87
CA THR A 71 8.71 -13.50 4.14
C THR A 71 10.22 -13.42 3.97
N SER A 72 10.69 -12.42 3.26
CA SER A 72 12.11 -12.06 3.15
C SER A 72 12.58 -11.09 4.23
N THR A 73 11.65 -10.57 5.04
CA THR A 73 11.86 -9.47 6.00
C THR A 73 11.47 -9.86 7.43
N ALA A 74 11.45 -11.16 7.74
CA ALA A 74 10.99 -11.69 9.04
C ALA A 74 9.59 -11.18 9.46
N GLY A 75 8.68 -10.95 8.49
CA GLY A 75 7.32 -10.45 8.71
C GLY A 75 7.20 -8.94 8.92
N VAL A 76 8.31 -8.23 9.10
CA VAL A 76 8.28 -6.78 9.35
C VAL A 76 7.74 -6.03 8.13
N GLY A 77 8.18 -6.41 6.92
CA GLY A 77 7.70 -5.81 5.67
C GLY A 77 6.22 -6.08 5.41
N ASP A 78 5.73 -7.25 5.78
CA ASP A 78 4.34 -7.64 5.61
C ASP A 78 3.40 -6.82 6.52
N ILE A 79 3.77 -6.65 7.78
CA ILE A 79 3.04 -5.78 8.72
C ILE A 79 3.08 -4.33 8.25
N ALA A 80 4.22 -3.87 7.73
CA ALA A 80 4.36 -2.55 7.16
C ALA A 80 3.44 -2.34 5.97
N ASN A 81 3.40 -3.30 5.04
CA ASN A 81 2.55 -3.24 3.85
C ASN A 81 1.08 -3.16 4.25
N PHE A 82 0.64 -3.95 5.24
CA PHE A 82 -0.71 -3.85 5.81
C PHE A 82 -1.02 -2.45 6.36
N ALA A 83 -0.17 -1.93 7.23
CA ALA A 83 -0.40 -0.63 7.87
C ALA A 83 -0.40 0.53 6.87
N ILE A 84 0.55 0.53 5.93
CA ILE A 84 0.70 1.55 4.89
C ILE A 84 -0.43 1.42 3.85
N GLY A 85 -0.83 0.20 3.47
CA GLY A 85 -1.98 -0.06 2.62
C GLY A 85 -3.28 0.46 3.24
N CYS A 86 -3.53 0.14 4.51
CA CYS A 86 -4.67 0.69 5.26
C CYS A 86 -4.63 2.23 5.35
N ALA A 87 -3.45 2.82 5.53
CA ALA A 87 -3.29 4.28 5.54
C ALA A 87 -3.66 4.94 4.20
N PHE A 88 -3.55 4.21 3.09
CA PHE A 88 -4.00 4.66 1.78
C PHE A 88 -5.50 4.48 1.57
N ILE A 89 -6.00 3.24 1.76
CA ILE A 89 -7.35 2.88 1.35
C ILE A 89 -8.44 3.42 2.28
N LEU A 90 -8.17 3.52 3.60
CA LEU A 90 -9.21 3.93 4.56
C LEU A 90 -9.63 5.39 4.41
N PRO A 91 -8.73 6.39 4.34
CA PRO A 91 -9.11 7.77 4.07
C PRO A 91 -9.81 7.93 2.72
N ALA A 92 -9.32 7.21 1.69
CA ALA A 92 -9.93 7.22 0.37
C ALA A 92 -11.38 6.72 0.40
N ALA A 93 -11.64 5.63 1.13
CA ALA A 93 -12.98 5.07 1.26
C ALA A 93 -13.92 5.95 2.09
N TRP A 94 -13.45 6.56 3.17
CA TRP A 94 -14.28 7.46 3.98
C TRP A 94 -14.73 8.68 3.19
N ILE A 95 -13.83 9.30 2.43
CA ILE A 95 -14.16 10.43 1.56
C ILE A 95 -15.12 9.98 0.43
N TYR A 96 -14.90 8.81 -0.14
CA TYR A 96 -15.77 8.25 -1.17
C TYR A 96 -17.17 7.91 -0.64
N LYS A 97 -17.26 7.38 0.58
CA LYS A 97 -18.53 7.03 1.23
C LYS A 97 -19.45 8.24 1.46
N ALA A 98 -18.88 9.42 1.68
CA ALA A 98 -19.66 10.64 1.85
C ALA A 98 -20.39 11.04 0.55
N LYS A 99 -19.80 10.77 -0.62
CA LYS A 99 -20.38 11.14 -1.90
C LYS A 99 -19.85 10.22 -3.02
N HIS A 100 -20.65 9.23 -3.41
CA HIS A 100 -20.31 8.20 -4.39
C HIS A 100 -20.15 8.80 -5.82
N SER A 101 -19.11 9.57 -6.03
CA SER A 101 -18.79 10.25 -7.29
C SER A 101 -17.34 10.05 -7.69
N ARG A 102 -17.06 10.15 -9.00
CA ARG A 102 -15.69 10.10 -9.53
C ARG A 102 -14.80 11.17 -8.89
N LYS A 103 -15.34 12.38 -8.68
CA LYS A 103 -14.61 13.48 -8.03
C LYS A 103 -14.25 13.14 -6.58
N SER A 104 -15.17 12.55 -5.84
CA SER A 104 -14.92 12.11 -4.46
C SER A 104 -13.89 10.98 -4.41
N ALA A 105 -13.92 10.03 -5.37
CA ALA A 105 -12.88 9.00 -5.49
C ALA A 105 -11.49 9.63 -5.73
N MET A 106 -11.39 10.61 -6.64
CA MET A 106 -10.11 11.31 -6.93
C MET A 106 -9.58 12.04 -5.69
N ILE A 107 -10.41 12.81 -5.00
CA ILE A 107 -10.04 13.53 -3.79
C ILE A 107 -9.63 12.53 -2.69
N GLY A 108 -10.40 11.44 -2.55
CA GLY A 108 -10.13 10.41 -1.57
C GLY A 108 -8.78 9.72 -1.80
N MET A 109 -8.49 9.35 -3.05
CA MET A 109 -7.21 8.74 -3.40
C MET A 109 -6.04 9.71 -3.22
N ALA A 110 -6.21 10.99 -3.57
CA ALA A 110 -5.18 12.01 -3.34
C ALA A 110 -4.89 12.19 -1.84
N ALA A 111 -5.94 12.32 -1.02
CA ALA A 111 -5.80 12.40 0.43
C ALA A 111 -5.19 11.13 1.02
N GLY A 112 -5.62 9.94 0.56
CA GLY A 112 -5.05 8.66 0.95
C GLY A 112 -3.58 8.54 0.60
N THR A 113 -3.16 9.00 -0.59
CA THR A 113 -1.75 9.01 -1.02
C THR A 113 -0.88 9.87 -0.10
N VAL A 114 -1.34 11.08 0.24
CA VAL A 114 -0.61 11.97 1.15
C VAL A 114 -0.54 11.35 2.56
N PHE A 115 -1.65 10.82 3.04
CA PHE A 115 -1.70 10.18 4.36
C PHE A 115 -0.81 8.92 4.42
N MET A 116 -0.83 8.10 3.37
CA MET A 116 0.06 6.94 3.22
C MET A 116 1.54 7.36 3.25
N ALA A 117 1.91 8.42 2.53
CA ALA A 117 3.28 8.91 2.54
C ALA A 117 3.71 9.39 3.94
N PHE A 118 2.85 10.13 4.64
CA PHE A 118 3.10 10.60 6.00
C PHE A 118 3.26 9.43 6.99
N ILE A 119 2.30 8.51 7.02
CA ILE A 119 2.36 7.32 7.89
C ILE A 119 3.53 6.41 7.51
N GLY A 120 3.81 6.25 6.22
CA GLY A 120 4.96 5.49 5.72
C GLY A 120 6.28 6.07 6.20
N CYS A 121 6.45 7.39 6.16
CA CYS A 121 7.63 8.07 6.71
C CYS A 121 7.77 7.83 8.21
N PHE A 122 6.69 8.01 8.96
CA PHE A 122 6.68 7.80 10.41
C PHE A 122 7.02 6.35 10.78
N LEU A 123 6.32 5.39 10.18
CA LEU A 123 6.55 3.97 10.44
C LEU A 123 7.97 3.54 10.05
N ASN A 124 8.48 3.99 8.91
CA ASN A 124 9.85 3.67 8.49
C ASN A 124 10.89 4.21 9.48
N ALA A 125 10.75 5.48 9.89
CA ALA A 125 11.71 6.10 10.81
C ALA A 125 11.77 5.42 12.18
N TYR A 126 10.61 5.13 12.77
CA TYR A 126 10.52 4.74 14.17
C TYR A 126 10.27 3.25 14.41
N VAL A 127 9.78 2.52 13.43
CA VAL A 127 9.39 1.11 13.58
C VAL A 127 10.15 0.21 12.61
N LEU A 128 10.07 0.47 11.30
CA LEU A 128 10.51 -0.48 10.29
C LEU A 128 12.03 -0.56 10.17
N LEU A 129 12.71 0.59 10.03
CA LEU A 129 14.18 0.60 9.95
C LEU A 129 14.84 0.07 11.22
N PRO A 130 14.41 0.44 12.46
CA PRO A 130 14.89 -0.22 13.67
C PRO A 130 14.56 -1.73 13.73
N ALA A 131 13.39 -2.15 13.26
CA ALA A 131 13.02 -3.56 13.23
C ALA A 131 13.85 -4.34 12.19
N TYR A 132 14.10 -3.78 11.02
CA TYR A 132 15.01 -4.36 10.01
C TYR A 132 16.44 -4.47 10.54
N ALA A 133 16.95 -3.43 11.20
CA ALA A 133 18.27 -3.45 11.81
C ALA A 133 18.42 -4.63 12.77
N LYS A 134 17.40 -4.89 13.60
CA LYS A 134 17.37 -6.05 14.50
C LYS A 134 17.22 -7.37 13.76
N ALA A 135 16.27 -7.47 12.83
CA ALA A 135 15.97 -8.71 12.10
C ALA A 135 17.14 -9.20 11.25
N PHE A 136 17.87 -8.27 10.63
CA PHE A 136 19.04 -8.58 9.81
C PHE A 136 20.37 -8.46 10.56
N SER A 137 20.36 -8.17 11.86
CA SER A 137 21.55 -7.92 12.67
C SER A 137 22.52 -6.90 12.03
N MET A 138 21.95 -5.86 11.43
CA MET A 138 22.68 -4.80 10.73
C MET A 138 22.50 -3.46 11.47
N PRO A 139 23.55 -2.60 11.56
CA PRO A 139 23.38 -1.26 12.09
C PRO A 139 22.48 -0.42 11.16
N ILE A 140 21.74 0.54 11.73
CA ILE A 140 20.86 1.45 10.96
C ILE A 140 21.66 2.20 9.89
N ASP A 141 22.92 2.55 10.18
CA ASP A 141 23.81 3.24 9.23
C ASP A 141 24.08 2.41 7.97
N ALA A 142 24.10 1.07 8.08
CA ALA A 142 24.23 0.20 6.92
C ALA A 142 22.99 0.24 6.04
N LEU A 143 21.79 0.30 6.63
CA LEU A 143 20.51 0.48 5.90
C LEU A 143 20.45 1.85 5.23
N VAL A 144 20.89 2.91 5.91
CA VAL A 144 21.02 4.25 5.33
C VAL A 144 22.03 4.24 4.19
N GLY A 145 23.16 3.53 4.35
CA GLY A 145 24.18 3.35 3.31
C GLY A 145 23.64 2.71 2.01
N MET A 146 22.67 1.80 2.11
CA MET A 146 21.99 1.25 0.92
C MET A 146 21.18 2.33 0.19
N GLY A 147 20.62 3.31 0.92
CA GLY A 147 19.98 4.48 0.34
C GLY A 147 20.98 5.46 -0.27
N THR A 148 22.12 5.70 0.39
CA THR A 148 23.20 6.56 -0.10
C THR A 148 23.79 6.04 -1.42
N ALA A 149 23.89 4.71 -1.58
CA ALA A 149 24.35 4.08 -2.81
C ALA A 149 23.44 4.39 -4.02
N VAL A 150 22.17 4.66 -3.77
CA VAL A 150 21.16 4.98 -4.81
C VAL A 150 21.01 6.50 -4.98
N ASN A 151 21.09 7.26 -3.89
CA ASN A 151 20.96 8.72 -3.89
C ASN A 151 21.92 9.35 -2.87
N GLY A 152 22.97 10.02 -3.36
CA GLY A 152 23.99 10.63 -2.54
C GLY A 152 23.52 11.72 -1.57
N HIS A 153 22.27 12.23 -1.70
CA HIS A 153 21.67 13.13 -0.74
C HIS A 153 21.17 12.45 0.54
N ILE A 154 21.15 11.12 0.55
CA ILE A 154 20.76 10.33 1.72
C ILE A 154 22.01 10.12 2.59
N THR A 155 22.10 10.86 3.68
CA THR A 155 23.26 10.84 4.61
C THR A 155 22.91 10.35 6.01
N ASN A 156 21.62 10.37 6.36
CA ASN A 156 21.12 9.97 7.68
C ASN A 156 19.69 9.45 7.58
N LEU A 157 19.14 8.99 8.71
CA LEU A 157 17.78 8.44 8.79
C LEU A 157 16.70 9.43 8.30
N LEU A 158 16.81 10.70 8.64
CA LEU A 158 15.84 11.73 8.22
C LEU A 158 15.87 11.92 6.70
N THR A 159 17.06 12.08 6.14
CA THR A 159 17.22 12.22 4.67
C THR A 159 16.81 10.96 3.93
N PHE A 160 17.02 9.77 4.52
CA PHE A 160 16.51 8.51 3.98
C PHE A 160 14.99 8.53 3.88
N VAL A 161 14.29 8.92 4.95
CA VAL A 161 12.83 8.97 4.97
C VAL A 161 12.29 10.00 3.97
N VAL A 162 12.91 11.17 3.87
CA VAL A 162 12.47 12.25 2.97
C VAL A 162 12.76 11.93 1.50
N PHE A 163 13.94 11.37 1.18
CA PHE A 163 14.37 11.19 -0.21
C PHE A 163 14.14 9.77 -0.77
N ALA A 164 13.88 8.77 0.08
CA ALA A 164 13.53 7.43 -0.38
C ALA A 164 12.09 7.07 -0.05
N VAL A 165 11.69 7.14 1.24
CA VAL A 165 10.38 6.64 1.68
C VAL A 165 9.22 7.50 1.17
N ALA A 166 9.32 8.83 1.31
CA ALA A 166 8.25 9.74 0.90
C ALA A 166 7.98 9.67 -0.61
N PRO A 167 8.98 9.82 -1.51
CA PRO A 167 8.74 9.73 -2.94
C PRO A 167 8.28 8.34 -3.38
N PHE A 168 8.77 7.26 -2.74
CA PHE A 168 8.30 5.90 -2.99
C PHE A 168 6.79 5.76 -2.73
N ASN A 169 6.30 6.18 -1.55
CA ASN A 169 4.89 6.07 -1.21
C ASN A 169 4.01 7.00 -2.06
N LEU A 170 4.47 8.22 -2.37
CA LEU A 170 3.76 9.12 -3.27
C LEU A 170 3.63 8.52 -4.67
N LEU A 171 4.70 7.92 -5.20
CA LEU A 171 4.69 7.26 -6.50
C LEU A 171 3.76 6.05 -6.49
N LYS A 172 3.86 5.16 -5.48
CA LYS A 172 2.98 4.00 -5.33
C LYS A 172 1.52 4.42 -5.31
N GLY A 173 1.16 5.41 -4.48
CA GLY A 173 -0.22 5.92 -4.38
C GLY A 173 -0.71 6.57 -5.68
N ALA A 174 0.14 7.33 -6.37
CA ALA A 174 -0.20 7.94 -7.66
C ALA A 174 -0.43 6.87 -8.74
N MET A 175 0.43 5.85 -8.83
CA MET A 175 0.29 4.76 -9.81
C MET A 175 -0.99 3.96 -9.57
N VAL A 176 -1.26 3.54 -8.33
CA VAL A 176 -2.49 2.83 -7.96
C VAL A 176 -3.72 3.69 -8.27
N SER A 177 -3.69 4.98 -7.91
CA SER A 177 -4.78 5.91 -8.18
C SER A 177 -5.04 6.08 -9.67
N ALA A 178 -4.00 6.17 -10.49
CA ALA A 178 -4.12 6.27 -11.95
C ALA A 178 -4.81 5.02 -12.53
N VAL A 179 -4.38 3.83 -12.12
CA VAL A 179 -4.98 2.55 -12.56
C VAL A 179 -6.45 2.49 -12.16
N VAL A 180 -6.79 2.80 -10.90
CA VAL A 180 -8.18 2.79 -10.42
C VAL A 180 -9.04 3.79 -11.21
N LEU A 181 -8.53 4.99 -11.52
CA LEU A 181 -9.26 5.98 -12.31
C LEU A 181 -9.52 5.54 -13.75
N LEU A 182 -8.58 4.81 -14.37
CA LEU A 182 -8.75 4.24 -15.70
C LEU A 182 -9.87 3.19 -15.73
N ILE A 183 -9.94 2.35 -14.69
CA ILE A 183 -10.95 1.29 -14.59
C ILE A 183 -12.28 1.83 -14.05
N TYR A 184 -12.28 2.98 -13.37
CA TYR A 184 -13.45 3.53 -12.68
C TYR A 184 -14.72 3.61 -13.54
N LYS A 185 -14.59 3.99 -14.82
CA LYS A 185 -15.73 4.03 -15.74
C LYS A 185 -16.41 2.67 -15.91
N LYS A 186 -15.63 1.59 -15.94
CA LYS A 186 -16.12 0.22 -16.12
C LYS A 186 -16.75 -0.34 -14.85
N ILE A 187 -16.20 0.01 -13.68
CA ILE A 187 -16.67 -0.49 -12.39
C ILE A 187 -17.73 0.42 -11.74
N SER A 188 -17.88 1.67 -12.19
CA SER A 188 -18.83 2.65 -11.64
C SER A 188 -20.29 2.16 -11.56
N PRO A 189 -20.83 1.39 -12.51
CA PRO A 189 -22.18 0.82 -12.36
C PRO A 189 -22.28 -0.10 -11.12
N ILE A 190 -21.27 -0.92 -10.87
CA ILE A 190 -21.21 -1.84 -9.72
C ILE A 190 -21.10 -1.06 -8.41
N LEU A 191 -20.30 0.01 -8.39
CA LEU A 191 -20.10 0.87 -7.20
C LEU A 191 -21.35 1.68 -6.81
N LYS A 192 -22.25 1.94 -7.77
CA LYS A 192 -23.48 2.73 -7.56
C LYS A 192 -24.72 1.88 -7.28
N MET A 193 -24.62 0.56 -7.33
CA MET A 193 -25.75 -0.35 -7.06
C MET A 193 -26.08 -0.53 -5.58
N ARG A 194 -25.58 0.36 -4.72
CA ARG A 194 -25.85 0.43 -3.28
C ARG A 194 -26.62 1.66 -2.91
#